data_fcb878d52b1f0d9102a31c1cee237587
#
_entry.id   fcb878d52b1f0d9102a31c1cee237587
#
_cell.length_a   1.000
_cell.length_b   1.000
_cell.length_c   1.000
_cell.angle_alpha   90.00
_cell.angle_beta   90.00
_cell.angle_gamma   90.00
#
_symmetry.space_group_name_H-M   'P 1'
#
loop_
_entity.id
_entity.type
_entity.pdbx_description
1 polymer ?
#
loop_
_entity_poly.entity_id
_entity_poly.type
_entity_poly.pdbx_seq_one_letter_code
_entity_poly.pdbx_strand_id
1 'polypeptide(L)'
;MTSVELKVQVEEAMERGVLTDRAIRRARGTGELRVEPFDDALVRPAALSLRLGHEAFTLAATGPVDVADRSTHPELVPKELDAHGRLAIEPGEVVLAPTLEKIGLSENLVGLVDGTSDYARLGISVVLCGQVSPGFGRDTGAVLTLEIVNHLRQPVLLYPGARICNLMLFASSGSELPYGEMPHNYSNDHAVVASRLADHVRHN
;
A
#
# COMPACT_ATOMS: atom_id res chain seq x y z
N MET A 1 40.73 -11.16 9.08
CA MET A 1 39.39 -11.33 8.51
C MET A 1 39.43 -12.56 7.63
N THR A 2 38.66 -13.55 7.93
CA THR A 2 38.61 -14.80 7.15
C THR A 2 37.78 -14.59 5.87
N SER A 3 37.96 -15.45 4.86
CA SER A 3 37.14 -15.41 3.63
C SER A 3 35.65 -15.58 3.91
N VAL A 4 35.29 -16.23 5.02
CA VAL A 4 33.89 -16.39 5.50
C VAL A 4 33.35 -15.10 6.10
N GLU A 5 34.15 -14.41 6.94
CA GLU A 5 33.77 -13.10 7.50
C GLU A 5 33.58 -12.03 6.43
N LEU A 6 34.45 -12.04 5.40
CA LEU A 6 34.32 -11.14 4.26
C LEU A 6 33.06 -11.45 3.42
N LYS A 7 32.72 -12.73 3.21
CA LYS A 7 31.49 -13.11 2.52
C LYS A 7 30.24 -12.71 3.31
N VAL A 8 30.22 -12.90 4.63
CA VAL A 8 29.11 -12.47 5.49
C VAL A 8 28.94 -10.96 5.46
N GLN A 9 30.03 -10.19 5.58
CA GLN A 9 29.97 -8.72 5.47
C GLN A 9 29.54 -8.22 4.07
N VAL A 10 29.95 -8.92 3.00
CA VAL A 10 29.50 -8.58 1.64
C VAL A 10 28.04 -8.96 1.43
N GLU A 11 27.56 -10.07 2.00
CA GLU A 11 26.14 -10.46 1.97
C GLU A 11 25.29 -9.47 2.79
N GLU A 12 25.72 -9.05 3.99
CA GLU A 12 25.07 -8.02 4.79
C GLU A 12 25.08 -6.64 4.10
N ALA A 13 26.20 -6.29 3.43
CA ALA A 13 26.29 -5.04 2.67
C ALA A 13 25.42 -5.02 1.41
N MET A 14 25.16 -6.20 0.81
CA MET A 14 24.26 -6.34 -0.34
C MET A 14 22.78 -6.29 0.03
N GLU A 15 22.42 -6.37 1.31
CA GLU A 15 21.04 -6.25 1.80
C GLU A 15 20.64 -4.81 2.15
N ARG A 16 21.51 -3.84 1.89
CA ARG A 16 21.20 -2.41 2.03
C ARG A 16 20.63 -1.87 0.72
N GLY A 17 19.50 -1.17 0.82
CA GLY A 17 18.81 -0.57 -0.32
C GLY A 17 17.56 -1.36 -0.73
N VAL A 18 17.30 -1.46 -2.03
CA VAL A 18 16.11 -2.17 -2.55
C VAL A 18 16.25 -3.67 -2.35
N LEU A 19 15.23 -4.30 -1.77
CA LEU A 19 15.15 -5.75 -1.63
C LEU A 19 14.83 -6.39 -3.00
N THR A 20 15.70 -7.29 -3.43
CA THR A 20 15.45 -8.14 -4.58
C THR A 20 14.56 -9.34 -4.21
N ASP A 21 14.12 -10.10 -5.21
CA ASP A 21 13.26 -11.29 -5.03
C ASP A 21 13.77 -12.27 -3.96
N ARG A 22 15.08 -12.51 -3.91
CA ARG A 22 15.72 -13.36 -2.88
C ARG A 22 15.59 -12.75 -1.48
N ALA A 23 15.86 -11.43 -1.35
CA ALA A 23 15.78 -10.72 -0.09
C ALA A 23 14.34 -10.59 0.41
N ILE A 24 13.36 -10.42 -0.50
CA ILE A 24 11.92 -10.43 -0.18
C ILE A 24 11.50 -11.78 0.42
N ARG A 25 11.88 -12.90 -0.20
CA ARG A 25 11.58 -14.25 0.33
C ARG A 25 12.24 -14.47 1.69
N ARG A 26 13.47 -13.99 1.88
CA ARG A 26 14.18 -14.06 3.16
C ARG A 26 13.49 -13.24 4.23
N ALA A 27 13.17 -11.97 3.97
CA ALA A 27 12.47 -11.09 4.91
C ALA A 27 11.12 -11.68 5.36
N ARG A 28 10.40 -12.33 4.42
CA ARG A 28 9.19 -13.09 4.77
C ARG A 28 9.51 -14.29 5.67
N GLY A 29 10.56 -15.04 5.37
CA GLY A 29 10.98 -16.22 6.16
C GLY A 29 11.45 -15.88 7.57
N THR A 30 12.05 -14.72 7.78
CA THR A 30 12.48 -14.20 9.08
C THR A 30 11.39 -13.47 9.87
N GLY A 31 10.24 -13.18 9.24
CA GLY A 31 9.14 -12.42 9.84
C GLY A 31 9.30 -10.90 9.79
N GLU A 32 10.34 -10.38 9.13
CA GLU A 32 10.49 -8.94 8.90
C GLU A 32 9.44 -8.38 7.92
N LEU A 33 9.00 -9.24 6.99
CA LEU A 33 7.91 -8.96 6.06
C LEU A 33 6.78 -9.96 6.28
N ARG A 34 5.58 -9.48 6.60
CA ARG A 34 4.35 -10.26 6.59
C ARG A 34 3.57 -9.96 5.30
N VAL A 35 3.03 -10.99 4.68
CA VAL A 35 2.13 -10.87 3.51
C VAL A 35 1.12 -12.00 3.59
N GLU A 36 -0.17 -11.68 3.62
CA GLU A 36 -1.26 -12.66 3.72
C GLU A 36 -2.45 -12.27 2.80
N PRO A 37 -2.85 -13.13 1.87
CA PRO A 37 -2.18 -14.38 1.48
C PRO A 37 -0.89 -14.13 0.70
N PHE A 38 0.12 -14.98 0.88
CA PHE A 38 1.35 -14.92 0.10
C PHE A 38 1.28 -15.85 -1.11
N ASP A 39 1.67 -15.32 -2.27
CA ASP A 39 1.83 -16.08 -3.51
C ASP A 39 3.23 -15.79 -4.09
N ASP A 40 4.08 -16.81 -4.18
CA ASP A 40 5.44 -16.65 -4.71
C ASP A 40 5.47 -16.19 -6.18
N ALA A 41 4.41 -16.45 -6.93
CA ALA A 41 4.26 -15.98 -8.32
C ALA A 41 4.12 -14.44 -8.42
N LEU A 42 3.82 -13.75 -7.31
CA LEU A 42 3.74 -12.30 -7.24
C LEU A 42 5.09 -11.64 -6.92
N VAL A 43 6.12 -12.40 -6.55
CA VAL A 43 7.46 -11.87 -6.31
C VAL A 43 8.09 -11.45 -7.64
N ARG A 44 8.58 -10.21 -7.69
CA ARG A 44 9.24 -9.59 -8.83
C ARG A 44 10.73 -9.40 -8.55
N PRO A 45 11.57 -9.11 -9.55
CA PRO A 45 13.01 -8.95 -9.35
C PRO A 45 13.41 -7.97 -8.24
N ALA A 46 12.61 -6.90 -8.00
CA ALA A 46 12.85 -5.88 -6.98
C ALA A 46 11.56 -5.34 -6.33
N ALA A 47 10.49 -6.14 -6.30
CA ALA A 47 9.20 -5.76 -5.72
C ALA A 47 8.35 -7.00 -5.42
N LEU A 48 7.27 -6.79 -4.69
CA LEU A 48 6.15 -7.72 -4.57
C LEU A 48 4.94 -7.10 -5.25
N SER A 49 4.34 -7.79 -6.24
CA SER A 49 3.08 -7.35 -6.81
C SER A 49 1.95 -7.58 -5.81
N LEU A 50 1.02 -6.62 -5.70
CA LEU A 50 -0.17 -6.73 -4.87
C LEU A 50 -1.41 -6.71 -5.77
N ARG A 51 -2.48 -7.34 -5.29
CA ARG A 51 -3.75 -7.48 -6.01
C ARG A 51 -4.79 -6.52 -5.48
N LEU A 52 -5.71 -6.11 -6.34
CA LEU A 52 -6.88 -5.31 -5.97
C LEU A 52 -7.82 -6.15 -5.09
N GLY A 53 -8.25 -5.61 -3.96
CA GLY A 53 -9.27 -6.20 -3.11
C GLY A 53 -10.66 -6.18 -3.75
N HIS A 54 -11.65 -6.69 -3.02
CA HIS A 54 -13.04 -6.87 -3.55
C HIS A 54 -13.99 -5.75 -3.13
N GLU A 55 -13.56 -4.85 -2.25
CA GLU A 55 -14.33 -3.71 -1.78
C GLU A 55 -13.81 -2.43 -2.45
N ALA A 56 -14.70 -1.49 -2.68
CA ALA A 56 -14.34 -0.17 -3.19
C ALA A 56 -15.30 0.90 -2.66
N PHE A 57 -14.81 2.13 -2.54
CA PHE A 57 -15.58 3.25 -2.02
C PHE A 57 -15.33 4.49 -2.87
N THR A 58 -16.40 5.23 -3.18
CA THR A 58 -16.30 6.57 -3.73
C THR A 58 -16.26 7.59 -2.61
N LEU A 59 -15.72 8.77 -2.91
CA LEU A 59 -15.65 9.91 -2.00
C LEU A 59 -16.81 10.86 -2.31
N ALA A 60 -17.82 10.94 -1.44
CA ALA A 60 -18.96 11.83 -1.59
C ALA A 60 -18.79 13.07 -0.71
N ALA A 61 -18.71 14.25 -1.34
CA ALA A 61 -18.71 15.54 -0.66
C ALA A 61 -19.80 16.43 -1.23
N THR A 62 -20.48 17.20 -0.38
CA THR A 62 -21.59 18.08 -0.77
C THR A 62 -21.18 19.56 -0.91
N GLY A 63 -19.92 19.89 -0.64
CA GLY A 63 -19.38 21.26 -0.69
C GLY A 63 -17.87 21.30 -0.57
N PRO A 64 -17.27 22.47 -0.33
CA PRO A 64 -15.85 22.60 -0.08
C PRO A 64 -15.40 21.72 1.11
N VAL A 65 -14.26 21.04 0.95
CA VAL A 65 -13.66 20.24 2.01
C VAL A 65 -12.63 21.07 2.76
N ASP A 66 -12.87 21.30 4.06
CA ASP A 66 -11.90 21.89 4.96
C ASP A 66 -11.16 20.76 5.70
N VAL A 67 -9.87 20.65 5.51
CA VAL A 67 -9.04 19.58 6.09
C VAL A 67 -9.02 19.59 7.62
N ALA A 68 -9.30 20.75 8.25
CA ALA A 68 -9.39 20.90 9.70
C ALA A 68 -10.80 20.61 10.25
N ASP A 69 -11.82 20.55 9.39
CA ASP A 69 -13.20 20.30 9.79
C ASP A 69 -13.71 18.95 9.27
N ARG A 70 -13.68 17.95 10.16
CA ARG A 70 -14.12 16.58 9.85
C ARG A 70 -15.56 16.51 9.31
N SER A 71 -16.43 17.44 9.68
CA SER A 71 -17.83 17.44 9.22
C SER A 71 -17.97 17.73 7.72
N THR A 72 -16.94 18.30 7.11
CA THR A 72 -16.86 18.58 5.65
C THR A 72 -16.16 17.50 4.87
N HIS A 73 -15.49 16.53 5.54
CA HIS A 73 -14.76 15.48 4.87
C HIS A 73 -15.71 14.58 4.07
N PRO A 74 -15.26 14.05 2.92
CA PRO A 74 -16.07 13.15 2.13
C PRO A 74 -16.49 11.90 2.90
N GLU A 75 -17.73 11.50 2.73
CA GLU A 75 -18.21 10.19 3.18
C GLU A 75 -17.71 9.10 2.24
N LEU A 76 -17.40 7.93 2.81
CA LEU A 76 -17.09 6.73 2.05
C LEU A 76 -18.40 6.05 1.65
N VAL A 77 -18.73 6.07 0.37
CA VAL A 77 -19.92 5.40 -0.18
C VAL A 77 -19.47 4.11 -0.86
N PRO A 78 -19.98 2.94 -0.44
CA PRO A 78 -19.66 1.68 -1.10
C PRO A 78 -19.93 1.76 -2.60
N LYS A 79 -18.98 1.26 -3.39
CA LYS A 79 -19.08 1.19 -4.85
C LYS A 79 -19.25 -0.25 -5.27
N GLU A 80 -20.43 -0.54 -5.84
CA GLU A 80 -20.78 -1.88 -6.26
C GLU A 80 -19.99 -2.31 -7.51
N LEU A 81 -19.69 -3.58 -7.59
CA LEU A 81 -19.16 -4.20 -8.79
C LEU A 81 -20.29 -4.38 -9.82
N ASP A 82 -19.94 -4.33 -11.09
CA ASP A 82 -20.92 -4.60 -12.15
C ASP A 82 -21.35 -6.09 -12.18
N ALA A 83 -22.30 -6.44 -13.02
CA ALA A 83 -22.83 -7.82 -13.17
C ALA A 83 -21.76 -8.85 -13.59
N HIS A 84 -20.58 -8.40 -14.01
CA HIS A 84 -19.43 -9.23 -14.37
C HIS A 84 -18.32 -9.23 -13.30
N GLY A 85 -18.59 -8.65 -12.12
CA GLY A 85 -17.65 -8.57 -11.02
C GLY A 85 -16.50 -7.56 -11.26
N ARG A 86 -16.71 -6.52 -12.09
CA ARG A 86 -15.71 -5.50 -12.42
C ARG A 86 -16.01 -4.21 -11.68
N LEU A 87 -14.95 -3.52 -11.28
CA LEU A 87 -15.01 -2.19 -10.68
C LEU A 87 -14.87 -1.13 -11.78
N ALA A 88 -15.90 -0.36 -12.03
CA ALA A 88 -15.86 0.76 -12.97
C ALA A 88 -15.33 2.01 -12.27
N ILE A 89 -14.28 2.62 -12.81
CA ILE A 89 -13.75 3.93 -12.36
C ILE A 89 -14.18 4.96 -13.38
N GLU A 90 -15.05 5.88 -12.97
CA GLU A 90 -15.57 6.93 -13.85
C GLU A 90 -14.51 8.01 -14.15
N PRO A 91 -14.67 8.81 -15.22
CA PRO A 91 -13.75 9.88 -15.56
C PRO A 91 -13.53 10.88 -14.43
N GLY A 92 -12.28 11.05 -13.99
CA GLY A 92 -11.91 11.97 -12.91
C GLY A 92 -12.31 11.50 -11.50
N GLU A 93 -12.88 10.31 -11.37
CA GLU A 93 -13.26 9.76 -10.08
C GLU A 93 -12.03 9.31 -9.27
N VAL A 94 -12.08 9.56 -7.96
CA VAL A 94 -11.17 8.98 -6.98
C VAL A 94 -11.90 7.86 -6.25
N VAL A 95 -11.37 6.65 -6.32
CA VAL A 95 -11.92 5.47 -5.66
C VAL A 95 -10.90 4.95 -4.65
N LEU A 96 -11.34 4.71 -3.42
CA LEU A 96 -10.53 4.02 -2.41
C LEU A 96 -10.84 2.53 -2.46
N ALA A 97 -9.79 1.71 -2.58
CA ALA A 97 -9.92 0.26 -2.55
C ALA A 97 -8.75 -0.37 -1.79
N PRO A 98 -8.95 -1.47 -1.04
CA PRO A 98 -7.85 -2.11 -0.34
C PRO A 98 -7.02 -2.97 -1.29
N THR A 99 -5.77 -3.27 -0.89
CA THR A 99 -5.08 -4.44 -1.42
C THR A 99 -5.77 -5.72 -0.93
N LEU A 100 -5.71 -6.78 -1.72
CA LEU A 100 -6.17 -8.11 -1.28
C LEU A 100 -5.24 -8.65 -0.18
N GLU A 101 -3.95 -8.38 -0.31
CA GLU A 101 -2.94 -8.79 0.66
C GLU A 101 -2.93 -7.84 1.86
N LYS A 102 -2.85 -8.41 3.06
CA LYS A 102 -2.46 -7.71 4.27
C LYS A 102 -0.94 -7.69 4.37
N ILE A 103 -0.39 -6.53 4.65
CA ILE A 103 1.05 -6.29 4.72
C ILE A 103 1.44 -5.93 6.15
N GLY A 104 2.59 -6.43 6.59
CA GLY A 104 3.24 -6.02 7.83
C GLY A 104 4.73 -5.87 7.61
N LEU A 105 5.28 -4.75 8.05
CA LEU A 105 6.70 -4.43 7.97
C LEU A 105 7.31 -4.38 9.37
N SER A 106 8.53 -4.92 9.52
CA SER A 106 9.35 -4.66 10.70
C SER A 106 9.84 -3.21 10.71
N GLU A 107 10.49 -2.79 11.80
CA GLU A 107 11.13 -1.48 11.92
C GLU A 107 12.33 -1.30 10.99
N ASN A 108 12.83 -2.40 10.43
CA ASN A 108 13.97 -2.42 9.52
C ASN A 108 13.59 -2.30 8.05
N LEU A 109 12.29 -2.25 7.74
CA LEU A 109 11.79 -2.16 6.36
C LEU A 109 10.96 -0.91 6.13
N VAL A 110 11.19 -0.29 4.99
CA VAL A 110 10.35 0.77 4.40
C VAL A 110 9.75 0.23 3.11
N GLY A 111 8.47 0.48 2.87
CA GLY A 111 7.81 0.17 1.62
C GLY A 111 7.55 1.41 0.77
N LEU A 112 7.55 1.22 -0.54
CA LEU A 112 7.05 2.17 -1.52
C LEU A 112 6.11 1.44 -2.47
N VAL A 113 4.84 1.83 -2.46
CA VAL A 113 3.81 1.31 -3.38
C VAL A 113 3.72 2.21 -4.58
N ASP A 114 3.68 1.63 -5.75
CA ASP A 114 3.42 2.36 -7.00
C ASP A 114 2.61 1.49 -7.96
N GLY A 115 1.86 2.14 -8.86
CA GLY A 115 1.16 1.48 -9.95
C GLY A 115 2.13 0.82 -10.93
N THR A 116 1.58 -0.02 -11.80
CA THR A 116 2.38 -0.56 -12.90
C THR A 116 2.31 0.33 -14.13
N SER A 117 3.33 0.27 -15.00
CA SER A 117 3.35 1.03 -16.25
C SER A 117 2.19 0.68 -17.18
N ASP A 118 1.58 -0.51 -17.03
CA ASP A 118 0.44 -0.92 -17.84
C ASP A 118 -0.81 -0.14 -17.47
N TYR A 119 -1.11 0.04 -16.17
CA TYR A 119 -2.22 0.88 -15.71
C TYR A 119 -1.99 2.36 -16.04
N ALA A 120 -0.76 2.87 -15.84
CA ALA A 120 -0.42 4.25 -16.17
C ALA A 120 -0.65 4.56 -17.66
N ARG A 121 -0.36 3.61 -18.58
CA ARG A 121 -0.62 3.74 -20.03
C ARG A 121 -2.11 3.70 -20.37
N LEU A 122 -2.95 3.17 -19.50
CA LEU A 122 -4.41 3.21 -19.59
C LEU A 122 -5.00 4.41 -18.84
N GLY A 123 -4.16 5.39 -18.46
CA GLY A 123 -4.61 6.60 -17.79
C GLY A 123 -5.08 6.40 -16.35
N ILE A 124 -4.63 5.34 -15.68
CA ILE A 124 -4.97 5.05 -14.28
C ILE A 124 -3.77 5.34 -13.38
N SER A 125 -3.94 6.23 -12.40
CA SER A 125 -3.11 6.28 -11.19
C SER A 125 -3.69 5.33 -10.17
N VAL A 126 -2.85 4.49 -9.57
CA VAL A 126 -3.30 3.47 -8.61
C VAL A 126 -3.08 3.94 -7.17
N VAL A 127 -2.12 4.83 -6.96
CA VAL A 127 -1.69 5.29 -5.63
C VAL A 127 -1.40 6.78 -5.71
N LEU A 128 -1.88 7.55 -4.75
CA LEU A 128 -1.52 8.96 -4.56
C LEU A 128 -0.48 9.13 -3.44
N CYS A 129 -0.49 8.25 -2.43
CA CYS A 129 0.49 8.22 -1.36
C CYS A 129 1.11 6.82 -1.23
N GLY A 130 2.32 6.64 -1.76
CA GLY A 130 2.96 5.33 -1.87
C GLY A 130 3.82 4.91 -0.68
N GLN A 131 4.09 5.78 0.30
CA GLN A 131 4.98 5.44 1.42
C GLN A 131 4.30 4.48 2.40
N VAL A 132 4.99 3.39 2.71
CA VAL A 132 4.63 2.45 3.79
C VAL A 132 5.73 2.50 4.85
N SER A 133 5.39 3.07 6.01
CA SER A 133 6.36 3.34 7.07
C SER A 133 6.81 2.08 7.80
N PRO A 134 8.02 2.06 8.42
CA PRO A 134 8.47 0.99 9.30
C PRO A 134 7.46 0.70 10.41
N GLY A 135 7.21 -0.57 10.68
CA GLY A 135 6.24 -1.00 11.70
C GLY A 135 4.78 -0.98 11.24
N PHE A 136 4.47 -0.60 9.99
CA PHE A 136 3.10 -0.69 9.46
C PHE A 136 2.61 -2.15 9.48
N GLY A 137 1.41 -2.40 10.05
CA GLY A 137 0.77 -3.72 10.06
C GLY A 137 1.58 -4.83 10.70
N ARG A 138 2.60 -4.52 11.52
CA ARG A 138 3.59 -5.46 12.03
C ARG A 138 2.96 -6.70 12.69
N ASP A 139 1.99 -6.49 13.57
CA ASP A 139 1.47 -7.55 14.44
C ASP A 139 0.45 -8.45 13.74
N THR A 140 -0.50 -7.84 13.04
CA THR A 140 -1.65 -8.55 12.46
C THR A 140 -1.72 -8.49 10.93
N GLY A 141 -0.87 -7.66 10.32
CA GLY A 141 -1.03 -7.24 8.93
C GLY A 141 -2.19 -6.27 8.76
N ALA A 142 -2.05 -5.30 7.86
CA ALA A 142 -3.08 -4.36 7.49
C ALA A 142 -3.21 -4.28 5.96
N VAL A 143 -4.36 -3.93 5.44
CA VAL A 143 -4.52 -3.65 4.01
C VAL A 143 -3.90 -2.29 3.69
N LEU A 144 -3.34 -2.16 2.49
CA LEU A 144 -2.99 -0.85 1.96
C LEU A 144 -4.21 -0.30 1.24
N THR A 145 -4.63 0.90 1.60
CA THR A 145 -5.66 1.63 0.85
C THR A 145 -5.01 2.25 -0.38
N LEU A 146 -5.54 1.91 -1.54
CA LEU A 146 -5.14 2.47 -2.83
C LEU A 146 -6.10 3.61 -3.17
N GLU A 147 -5.56 4.75 -3.60
CA GLU A 147 -6.31 5.91 -4.08
C GLU A 147 -6.28 5.91 -5.61
N ILE A 148 -7.24 5.22 -6.21
CA ILE A 148 -7.28 4.96 -7.66
C ILE A 148 -7.97 6.12 -8.38
N VAL A 149 -7.32 6.67 -9.41
CA VAL A 149 -7.84 7.79 -10.20
C VAL A 149 -7.85 7.46 -11.69
N ASN A 150 -8.98 7.70 -12.35
CA ASN A 150 -9.11 7.59 -13.79
C ASN A 150 -8.91 8.97 -14.45
N HIS A 151 -7.84 9.11 -15.23
CA HIS A 151 -7.51 10.34 -15.99
C HIS A 151 -8.07 10.35 -17.42
N LEU A 152 -8.71 9.26 -17.86
CA LEU A 152 -9.37 9.21 -19.16
C LEU A 152 -10.73 9.93 -19.12
N ARG A 153 -11.33 10.10 -20.29
CA ARG A 153 -12.70 10.60 -20.45
C ARG A 153 -13.74 9.48 -20.55
N GLN A 154 -13.31 8.23 -20.53
CA GLN A 154 -14.12 7.03 -20.55
C GLN A 154 -13.95 6.27 -19.24
N PRO A 155 -14.97 5.54 -18.78
CA PRO A 155 -14.82 4.62 -17.64
C PRO A 155 -13.74 3.56 -17.91
N VAL A 156 -12.96 3.22 -16.89
CA VAL A 156 -12.00 2.12 -16.92
C VAL A 156 -12.49 1.01 -16.00
N LEU A 157 -12.48 -0.22 -16.49
CA LEU A 157 -12.96 -1.39 -15.75
C LEU A 157 -11.77 -2.15 -15.15
N LEU A 158 -11.74 -2.23 -13.83
CA LEU A 158 -10.73 -2.97 -13.07
C LEU A 158 -11.31 -4.31 -12.58
N TYR A 159 -10.45 -5.27 -12.34
CA TYR A 159 -10.81 -6.62 -11.92
C TYR A 159 -10.28 -6.89 -10.52
N PRO A 160 -11.13 -7.00 -9.48
CA PRO A 160 -10.72 -7.47 -8.16
C PRO A 160 -9.97 -8.80 -8.26
N GLY A 161 -8.93 -8.98 -7.45
CA GLY A 161 -8.02 -10.12 -7.52
C GLY A 161 -6.93 -10.02 -8.58
N ALA A 162 -7.01 -9.09 -9.54
CA ALA A 162 -5.92 -8.84 -10.48
C ALA A 162 -4.78 -8.05 -9.83
N ARG A 163 -3.55 -8.27 -10.30
CA ARG A 163 -2.38 -7.46 -9.90
C ARG A 163 -2.61 -6.02 -10.30
N ILE A 164 -2.41 -5.08 -9.38
CA ILE A 164 -2.69 -3.66 -9.62
C ILE A 164 -1.50 -2.75 -9.34
N CYS A 165 -0.70 -3.07 -8.34
CA CYS A 165 0.46 -2.27 -7.93
C CYS A 165 1.64 -3.16 -7.55
N ASN A 166 2.78 -2.53 -7.31
CA ASN A 166 3.99 -3.16 -6.80
C ASN A 166 4.40 -2.49 -5.48
N LEU A 167 4.76 -3.30 -4.50
CA LEU A 167 5.42 -2.87 -3.27
C LEU A 167 6.92 -3.10 -3.42
N MET A 168 7.69 -2.03 -3.58
CA MET A 168 9.14 -2.05 -3.41
C MET A 168 9.47 -1.96 -1.94
N LEU A 169 10.46 -2.73 -1.51
CA LEU A 169 10.91 -2.77 -0.12
C LEU A 169 12.38 -2.33 -0.04
N PHE A 170 12.68 -1.56 1.00
CA PHE A 170 14.00 -1.03 1.26
C PHE A 170 14.41 -1.39 2.68
N ALA A 171 15.64 -1.86 2.85
CA ALA A 171 16.23 -2.00 4.16
C ALA A 171 16.51 -0.61 4.75
N SER A 172 16.13 -0.40 6.01
CA SER A 172 16.39 0.82 6.78
C SER A 172 17.39 0.57 7.90
N SER A 173 17.84 1.64 8.56
CA SER A 173 18.70 1.55 9.76
C SER A 173 17.95 1.15 11.04
N GLY A 174 16.65 0.85 10.92
CA GLY A 174 15.74 0.66 12.04
C GLY A 174 15.04 1.96 12.46
N SER A 175 13.78 1.85 12.86
CA SER A 175 13.00 2.97 13.40
C SER A 175 12.88 2.84 14.91
N GLU A 176 13.20 3.91 15.64
CA GLU A 176 12.99 3.99 17.09
C GLU A 176 11.52 4.26 17.44
N LEU A 177 10.75 4.82 16.49
CA LEU A 177 9.32 5.07 16.63
C LEU A 177 8.56 4.36 15.49
N PRO A 178 8.14 3.11 15.68
CA PRO A 178 7.38 2.37 14.70
C PRO A 178 6.04 3.07 14.38
N TYR A 179 5.59 2.96 13.13
CA TYR A 179 4.38 3.63 12.66
C TYR A 179 3.13 3.30 13.50
N GLY A 180 3.02 2.06 13.98
CA GLY A 180 1.90 1.64 14.85
C GLY A 180 1.83 2.34 16.20
N GLU A 181 2.93 2.93 16.67
CA GLU A 181 3.01 3.69 17.92
C GLU A 181 2.71 5.18 17.72
N MET A 182 2.65 5.66 16.47
CA MET A 182 2.28 7.04 16.18
C MET A 182 0.79 7.28 16.40
N PRO A 183 0.38 8.47 16.88
CA PRO A 183 -1.04 8.81 16.97
C PRO A 183 -1.68 8.86 15.57
N HIS A 184 -2.97 8.52 15.50
CA HIS A 184 -3.78 8.60 14.26
C HIS A 184 -3.25 7.80 13.08
N ASN A 185 -2.50 6.71 13.33
CA ASN A 185 -1.97 5.83 12.29
C ASN A 185 -3.05 4.91 11.68
N TYR A 186 -2.70 4.25 10.56
CA TYR A 186 -3.52 3.26 9.85
C TYR A 186 -2.97 1.84 9.96
N SER A 187 -2.08 1.58 10.94
CA SER A 187 -1.28 0.36 11.05
C SER A 187 -2.10 -0.91 11.30
N ASN A 188 -3.29 -0.77 11.85
CA ASN A 188 -4.15 -1.91 12.21
C ASN A 188 -5.45 -1.92 11.42
N ASP A 189 -5.52 -1.17 10.31
CA ASP A 189 -6.73 -1.13 9.50
C ASP A 189 -6.82 -2.39 8.62
N HIS A 190 -7.91 -3.10 8.75
CA HIS A 190 -8.22 -4.31 7.99
C HIS A 190 -9.22 -4.07 6.86
N ALA A 191 -9.63 -2.82 6.69
CA ALA A 191 -10.55 -2.32 5.67
C ALA A 191 -10.20 -0.87 5.32
N VAL A 192 -10.78 -0.35 4.24
CA VAL A 192 -10.67 1.07 3.88
C VAL A 192 -11.34 1.94 4.94
N VAL A 193 -10.64 2.98 5.38
CA VAL A 193 -11.15 3.95 6.35
C VAL A 193 -11.05 5.38 5.82
N ALA A 194 -11.86 6.28 6.35
CA ALA A 194 -11.82 7.70 6.01
C ALA A 194 -10.55 8.39 6.54
N SER A 195 -10.23 9.56 5.98
CA SER A 195 -9.10 10.38 6.42
C SER A 195 -9.18 10.75 7.89
N ARG A 196 -8.06 10.64 8.61
CA ARG A 196 -7.88 11.09 10.01
C ARG A 196 -7.22 12.47 10.10
N LEU A 197 -7.10 13.19 8.97
CA LEU A 197 -6.32 14.42 8.88
C LEU A 197 -6.80 15.53 9.84
N ALA A 198 -8.11 15.68 10.04
CA ALA A 198 -8.65 16.67 10.96
C ALA A 198 -8.17 16.51 12.41
N ASP A 199 -7.79 15.30 12.81
CA ASP A 199 -7.26 15.03 14.15
C ASP A 199 -5.84 15.59 14.32
N HIS A 200 -5.06 15.73 13.22
CA HIS A 200 -3.73 16.30 13.23
C HIS A 200 -3.72 17.83 13.17
N VAL A 201 -4.63 18.42 12.37
CA VAL A 201 -4.63 19.87 12.10
C VAL A 201 -5.10 20.70 13.30
N ARG A 202 -5.93 20.14 14.16
CA ARG A 202 -6.49 20.86 15.35
C ARG A 202 -5.51 21.00 16.52
N HIS A 203 -4.34 20.39 16.47
CA HIS A 203 -3.37 20.35 17.57
C HIS A 203 -2.12 21.20 17.35
N ASN A 204 -2.10 22.08 16.33
CA ASN A 204 -1.02 23.03 16.05
C ASN A 204 -1.41 24.45 16.41
#